data_93b53ab082ef5b2f05cef58ce89e82fa
#
_entry.id   93b53ab082ef5b2f05cef58ce89e82fa
#
_cell.length_a   1.000
_cell.length_b   1.000
_cell.length_c   1.000
_cell.angle_alpha   90.00
_cell.angle_beta   90.00
_cell.angle_gamma   90.00
#
_symmetry.space_group_name_H-M   'P 1'
#
loop_
_entity.id
_entity.type
_entity.pdbx_description
1 polymer ?
#
loop_
_entity_poly.entity_id
_entity_poly.type
_entity_poly.pdbx_seq_one_letter_code
_entity_poly.pdbx_strand_id
1 'polypeptide(L)'
;MASEELSLDELFERLERMPVPEGYKVEIVEGNIFMSPQRDIHWNIIRRLVRALEDRFGMDVNVLSDVRMDFPDKNGFAPDVAKLADDAEKDARGRWRYQDIEWIAEVISKGTAVSDYGPKKDAYAKAAIPIYLVVDPYVGRCHLYTEPKEGEYHSHLTVDFGTEIDLTAAGLELTLKTDEFPRD
;
A
#
# COMPACT_ATOMS: atom_id res chain seq x y z
N MET A 1 -8.28 -14.09 33.58
CA MET A 1 -8.66 -12.72 33.15
C MET A 1 -8.37 -12.63 31.65
N ALA A 2 -9.43 -12.52 30.86
CA ALA A 2 -9.24 -12.24 29.44
C ALA A 2 -8.58 -10.86 29.35
N SER A 3 -7.40 -10.77 28.72
CA SER A 3 -6.84 -9.49 28.33
C SER A 3 -7.84 -8.89 27.35
N GLU A 4 -8.46 -7.76 27.69
CA GLU A 4 -9.25 -6.98 26.77
C GLU A 4 -8.35 -6.67 25.57
N GLU A 5 -8.60 -7.32 24.45
CA GLU A 5 -7.89 -7.01 23.22
C GLU A 5 -8.29 -5.62 22.76
N LEU A 6 -7.31 -4.73 22.68
CA LEU A 6 -7.50 -3.35 22.26
C LEU A 6 -8.08 -3.29 20.83
N SER A 7 -8.97 -2.35 20.61
CA SER A 7 -9.43 -1.98 19.28
C SER A 7 -8.31 -1.32 18.48
N LEU A 8 -8.47 -1.26 17.17
CA LEU A 8 -7.50 -0.59 16.31
C LEU A 8 -7.34 0.89 16.66
N ASP A 9 -8.44 1.57 17.02
CA ASP A 9 -8.42 2.98 17.44
C ASP A 9 -7.64 3.19 18.74
N GLU A 10 -7.83 2.34 19.74
CA GLU A 10 -7.07 2.40 20.98
C GLU A 10 -5.58 2.13 20.79
N LEU A 11 -5.23 1.26 19.83
CA LEU A 11 -3.83 1.04 19.44
C LEU A 11 -3.22 2.30 18.81
N PHE A 12 -3.94 2.97 17.91
CA PHE A 12 -3.46 4.22 17.31
C PHE A 12 -3.39 5.36 18.33
N GLU A 13 -4.34 5.49 19.24
CA GLU A 13 -4.27 6.47 20.34
C GLU A 13 -3.04 6.27 21.24
N ARG A 14 -2.64 5.01 21.46
CA ARG A 14 -1.38 4.71 22.18
C ARG A 14 -0.17 5.11 21.36
N LEU A 15 -0.18 4.86 20.05
CA LEU A 15 0.91 5.26 19.16
C LEU A 15 1.12 6.77 19.12
N GLU A 16 0.06 7.56 19.11
CA GLU A 16 0.14 9.03 19.15
C GLU A 16 0.85 9.57 20.40
N ARG A 17 0.83 8.79 21.49
CA ARG A 17 1.50 9.12 22.75
C ARG A 17 2.92 8.58 22.85
N MET A 18 3.34 7.73 21.93
CA MET A 18 4.69 7.17 21.91
C MET A 18 5.65 8.08 21.13
N PRO A 19 6.90 8.26 21.60
CA PRO A 19 7.91 8.96 20.83
C PRO A 19 8.30 8.08 19.62
N VAL A 20 7.82 8.45 18.43
CA VAL A 20 8.26 7.84 17.17
C VAL A 20 9.45 8.65 16.65
N PRO A 21 10.60 8.01 16.34
CA PRO A 21 11.73 8.71 15.74
C PRO A 21 11.34 9.35 14.39
N GLU A 22 11.86 10.54 14.11
CA GLU A 22 11.70 11.16 12.79
C GLU A 22 12.18 10.23 11.66
N GLY A 23 11.46 10.24 10.54
CA GLY A 23 11.80 9.42 9.39
C GLY A 23 11.35 7.95 9.50
N TYR A 24 10.50 7.62 10.48
CA TYR A 24 9.91 6.29 10.59
C TYR A 24 8.41 6.32 10.30
N LYS A 25 7.97 5.35 9.53
CA LYS A 25 6.55 5.02 9.32
C LYS A 25 6.10 4.00 10.35
N VAL A 26 4.91 4.18 10.90
CA VAL A 26 4.31 3.27 11.88
C VAL A 26 3.02 2.70 11.33
N GLU A 27 2.90 1.38 11.37
CA GLU A 27 1.71 0.66 10.92
C GLU A 27 1.29 -0.39 11.96
N ILE A 28 0.04 -0.79 11.92
CA ILE A 28 -0.50 -1.89 12.73
C ILE A 28 -0.85 -3.03 11.79
N VAL A 29 -0.18 -4.16 11.97
CA VAL A 29 -0.37 -5.38 11.17
C VAL A 29 -0.83 -6.49 12.12
N GLU A 30 -2.02 -7.01 11.91
CA GLU A 30 -2.63 -8.05 12.78
C GLU A 30 -2.58 -7.69 14.28
N GLY A 31 -2.82 -6.40 14.59
CA GLY A 31 -2.79 -5.87 15.95
C GLY A 31 -1.40 -5.62 16.53
N ASN A 32 -0.33 -5.85 15.79
CA ASN A 32 1.06 -5.57 16.20
C ASN A 32 1.59 -4.29 15.57
N ILE A 33 2.39 -3.55 16.34
CA ILE A 33 2.99 -2.29 15.89
C ILE A 33 4.29 -2.59 15.14
N PHE A 34 4.40 -2.05 13.94
CA PHE A 34 5.60 -2.10 13.10
C PHE A 34 6.11 -0.69 12.82
N MET A 35 7.43 -0.52 12.89
CA MET A 35 8.12 0.71 12.53
C MET A 35 9.13 0.43 11.42
N SER A 36 9.10 1.23 10.37
CA SER A 36 10.03 1.12 9.24
C SER A 36 10.68 2.44 8.91
N PRO A 37 12.01 2.48 8.66
CA PRO A 37 12.68 3.70 8.26
C PRO A 37 12.27 4.08 6.82
N GLN A 38 11.98 5.35 6.61
CA GLN A 38 11.74 5.92 5.29
C GLN A 38 13.08 6.39 4.70
N ARG A 39 13.36 6.02 3.45
CA ARG A 39 14.60 6.37 2.75
C ARG A 39 14.30 7.14 1.46
N ASP A 40 15.29 7.86 0.95
CA ASP A 40 15.17 8.62 -0.28
C ASP A 40 14.83 7.75 -1.51
N ILE A 41 15.33 6.53 -1.56
CA ILE A 41 15.00 5.57 -2.63
C ILE A 41 13.50 5.23 -2.66
N HIS A 42 12.85 5.09 -1.49
CA HIS A 42 11.40 4.89 -1.41
C HIS A 42 10.66 6.08 -2.01
N TRP A 43 11.01 7.28 -1.55
CA TRP A 43 10.39 8.51 -2.04
C TRP A 43 10.58 8.67 -3.56
N ASN A 44 11.77 8.35 -4.07
CA ASN A 44 12.04 8.41 -5.50
C ASN A 44 11.15 7.48 -6.33
N ILE A 45 10.79 6.31 -5.81
CA ILE A 45 9.85 5.40 -6.46
C ILE A 45 8.41 5.87 -6.26
N ILE A 46 8.01 6.19 -5.02
CA ILE A 46 6.65 6.65 -4.69
C ILE A 46 6.25 7.83 -5.58
N ARG A 47 7.10 8.86 -5.69
CA ARG A 47 6.80 10.04 -6.52
C ARG A 47 6.65 9.72 -8.02
N ARG A 48 7.36 8.68 -8.52
CA ARG A 48 7.19 8.23 -9.91
C ARG A 48 5.87 7.51 -10.12
N LEU A 49 5.44 6.70 -9.15
CA LEU A 49 4.14 6.06 -9.17
C LEU A 49 3.00 7.09 -9.14
N VAL A 50 3.09 8.06 -8.23
CA VAL A 50 2.13 9.18 -8.15
C VAL A 50 2.12 9.97 -9.45
N ARG A 51 3.30 10.31 -10.00
CA ARG A 51 3.42 11.03 -11.27
C ARG A 51 2.79 10.28 -12.43
N ALA A 52 2.97 8.96 -12.52
CA ALA A 52 2.33 8.15 -13.55
C ALA A 52 0.80 8.21 -13.49
N LEU A 53 0.23 8.25 -12.29
CA LEU A 53 -1.21 8.44 -12.08
C LEU A 53 -1.66 9.84 -12.50
N GLU A 54 -0.93 10.89 -12.09
CA GLU A 54 -1.24 12.28 -12.45
C GLU A 54 -1.12 12.53 -13.97
N ASP A 55 -0.09 11.99 -14.61
CA ASP A 55 0.11 12.12 -16.05
C ASP A 55 -1.01 11.41 -16.85
N ARG A 56 -1.56 10.32 -16.32
CA ARG A 56 -2.62 9.54 -16.99
C ARG A 56 -4.02 10.07 -16.70
N PHE A 57 -4.31 10.44 -15.45
CA PHE A 57 -5.67 10.77 -14.98
C PHE A 57 -5.86 12.25 -14.63
N GLY A 58 -4.79 13.04 -14.65
CA GLY A 58 -4.80 14.46 -14.27
C GLY A 58 -4.42 14.70 -12.81
N MET A 59 -4.11 15.95 -12.49
CA MET A 59 -3.66 16.37 -11.15
C MET A 59 -4.71 16.20 -10.04
N ASP A 60 -5.98 16.09 -10.43
CA ASP A 60 -7.09 15.89 -9.49
C ASP A 60 -7.38 14.41 -9.23
N VAL A 61 -6.55 13.49 -9.75
CA VAL A 61 -6.69 12.06 -9.46
C VAL A 61 -6.66 11.81 -7.96
N ASN A 62 -7.59 10.98 -7.47
CA ASN A 62 -7.70 10.68 -6.06
C ASN A 62 -6.61 9.68 -5.64
N VAL A 63 -5.44 10.19 -5.30
CA VAL A 63 -4.28 9.41 -4.85
C VAL A 63 -3.82 9.87 -3.48
N LEU A 64 -3.50 8.91 -2.62
CA LEU A 64 -2.99 9.13 -1.27
C LEU A 64 -1.63 8.46 -1.12
N SER A 65 -0.78 9.05 -0.29
CA SER A 65 0.50 8.48 0.12
C SER A 65 0.65 8.65 1.63
N ASP A 66 1.01 7.57 2.31
CA ASP A 66 1.28 7.55 3.74
C ASP A 66 0.09 8.03 4.61
N VAL A 67 -1.12 7.75 4.17
CA VAL A 67 -2.36 8.05 4.89
C VAL A 67 -2.94 6.78 5.48
N ARG A 68 -3.24 6.81 6.78
CA ARG A 68 -3.85 5.67 7.46
C ARG A 68 -5.16 5.26 6.81
N MET A 69 -5.28 3.98 6.54
CA MET A 69 -6.50 3.30 6.12
C MET A 69 -6.71 2.06 6.97
N ASP A 70 -7.93 1.84 7.41
CA ASP A 70 -8.30 0.70 8.24
C ASP A 70 -8.80 -0.45 7.35
N PHE A 71 -8.22 -1.63 7.54
CA PHE A 71 -8.57 -2.86 6.83
C PHE A 71 -9.13 -3.89 7.81
N PRO A 72 -9.78 -4.98 7.34
CA PRO A 72 -10.25 -6.06 8.21
C PRO A 72 -9.14 -6.66 9.09
N ASP A 73 -9.54 -7.37 10.17
CA ASP A 73 -8.65 -8.14 11.06
C ASP A 73 -7.62 -7.29 11.83
N LYS A 74 -8.02 -6.09 12.31
CA LYS A 74 -7.17 -5.15 13.07
C LYS A 74 -5.91 -4.72 12.31
N ASN A 75 -6.07 -4.46 11.03
CA ASN A 75 -5.01 -3.92 10.17
C ASN A 75 -5.22 -2.43 9.94
N GLY A 76 -4.22 -1.63 10.30
CA GLY A 76 -4.17 -0.19 10.04
C GLY A 76 -2.87 0.13 9.32
N PHE A 77 -2.97 0.30 7.99
CA PHE A 77 -1.83 0.57 7.13
C PHE A 77 -1.86 1.99 6.61
N ALA A 78 -0.69 2.50 6.28
CA ALA A 78 -0.52 3.72 5.52
C ALA A 78 0.21 3.37 4.21
N PRO A 79 -0.51 2.94 3.16
CA PRO A 79 0.08 2.51 1.91
C PRO A 79 1.01 3.58 1.31
N ASP A 80 2.10 3.17 0.70
CA ASP A 80 3.02 4.10 0.03
C ASP A 80 2.32 4.84 -1.10
N VAL A 81 1.47 4.15 -1.85
CA VAL A 81 0.56 4.75 -2.83
C VAL A 81 -0.78 4.02 -2.78
N ALA A 82 -1.87 4.76 -2.68
CA ALA A 82 -3.23 4.24 -2.83
C ALA A 82 -4.01 5.13 -3.80
N LYS A 83 -4.46 4.57 -4.93
CA LYS A 83 -5.41 5.24 -5.82
C LYS A 83 -6.82 4.81 -5.47
N LEU A 84 -7.68 5.77 -5.22
CA LEU A 84 -9.08 5.57 -4.93
C LEU A 84 -9.94 5.88 -6.16
N ALA A 85 -11.16 5.36 -6.16
CA ALA A 85 -12.18 5.74 -7.15
C ALA A 85 -12.43 7.25 -7.14
N ASP A 86 -12.84 7.80 -8.27
CA ASP A 86 -13.03 9.26 -8.40
C ASP A 86 -14.20 9.76 -7.53
N ASP A 87 -15.17 8.90 -7.23
CA ASP A 87 -16.32 9.14 -6.37
C ASP A 87 -16.13 8.66 -4.92
N ALA A 88 -14.89 8.34 -4.53
CA ALA A 88 -14.59 7.91 -3.18
C ALA A 88 -14.95 8.97 -2.14
N GLU A 89 -15.61 8.53 -1.06
CA GLU A 89 -16.03 9.40 0.03
C GLU A 89 -15.48 8.89 1.38
N LYS A 90 -15.26 9.83 2.28
CA LYS A 90 -14.91 9.50 3.66
C LYS A 90 -16.13 9.00 4.42
N ASP A 91 -15.91 8.08 5.34
CA ASP A 91 -16.93 7.61 6.27
C ASP A 91 -17.34 8.70 7.31
N ALA A 92 -18.28 8.38 8.18
CA ALA A 92 -18.75 9.28 9.24
C ALA A 92 -17.66 9.69 10.25
N ARG A 93 -16.53 8.99 10.29
CA ARG A 93 -15.35 9.29 11.12
C ARG A 93 -14.30 10.13 10.38
N GLY A 94 -14.58 10.51 9.12
CA GLY A 94 -13.65 11.26 8.28
C GLY A 94 -12.50 10.41 7.70
N ARG A 95 -12.68 9.10 7.61
CA ARG A 95 -11.67 8.16 7.10
C ARG A 95 -12.04 7.66 5.71
N TRP A 96 -11.03 7.48 4.87
CA TRP A 96 -11.19 6.81 3.59
C TRP A 96 -11.53 5.34 3.76
N ARG A 97 -12.39 4.81 2.91
CA ARG A 97 -12.84 3.43 2.94
C ARG A 97 -11.98 2.57 2.01
N TYR A 98 -11.53 1.42 2.48
CA TYR A 98 -10.75 0.50 1.63
C TYR A 98 -11.54 -0.04 0.43
N GLN A 99 -12.88 -0.06 0.51
CA GLN A 99 -13.75 -0.50 -0.59
C GLN A 99 -13.66 0.40 -1.82
N ASP A 100 -13.18 1.61 -1.67
CA ASP A 100 -13.04 2.59 -2.74
C ASP A 100 -11.63 2.57 -3.36
N ILE A 101 -10.74 1.69 -2.91
CA ILE A 101 -9.38 1.56 -3.43
C ILE A 101 -9.39 0.76 -4.73
N GLU A 102 -8.77 1.29 -5.78
CA GLU A 102 -8.56 0.64 -7.06
C GLU A 102 -7.16 0.04 -7.21
N TRP A 103 -6.17 0.65 -6.57
CA TRP A 103 -4.77 0.21 -6.63
C TRP A 103 -4.01 0.60 -5.37
N ILE A 104 -3.20 -0.34 -4.86
CA ILE A 104 -2.19 -0.10 -3.84
C ILE A 104 -0.82 -0.48 -4.38
N ALA A 105 0.18 0.36 -4.10
CA ALA A 105 1.58 0.04 -4.29
C ALA A 105 2.35 0.21 -2.98
N GLU A 106 3.23 -0.75 -2.70
CA GLU A 106 4.17 -0.71 -1.58
C GLU A 106 5.60 -0.83 -2.11
N VAL A 107 6.48 0.02 -1.60
CA VAL A 107 7.91 0.00 -1.92
C VAL A 107 8.67 -0.66 -0.78
N ILE A 108 9.34 -1.76 -1.07
CA ILE A 108 10.04 -2.57 -0.07
C ILE A 108 11.15 -1.76 0.62
N SER A 109 11.20 -1.86 1.95
CA SER A 109 12.33 -1.43 2.78
C SER A 109 13.00 -2.64 3.43
N LYS A 110 14.24 -2.46 3.94
CA LYS A 110 14.98 -3.56 4.59
C LYS A 110 14.26 -4.18 5.79
N GLY A 111 13.28 -3.50 6.37
CA GLY A 111 12.52 -3.99 7.51
C GLY A 111 11.10 -4.46 7.19
N THR A 112 10.57 -4.16 6.00
CA THR A 112 9.16 -4.38 5.68
C THR A 112 8.89 -5.52 4.71
N ALA A 113 9.90 -6.06 4.04
CA ALA A 113 9.73 -7.09 3.01
C ALA A 113 8.84 -8.26 3.46
N VAL A 114 9.06 -8.79 4.65
CA VAL A 114 8.26 -9.90 5.20
C VAL A 114 6.78 -9.50 5.33
N SER A 115 6.51 -8.27 5.78
CA SER A 115 5.15 -7.75 5.93
C SER A 115 4.47 -7.52 4.58
N ASP A 116 5.17 -6.88 3.64
CA ASP A 116 4.61 -6.51 2.34
C ASP A 116 4.36 -7.73 1.44
N TYR A 117 5.23 -8.74 1.49
CA TYR A 117 5.05 -10.01 0.77
C TYR A 117 4.10 -11.01 1.47
N GLY A 118 3.81 -10.84 2.73
CA GLY A 118 3.01 -11.74 3.56
C GLY A 118 1.73 -11.10 4.11
N PRO A 119 1.71 -10.71 5.40
CA PRO A 119 0.47 -10.28 6.07
C PRO A 119 -0.27 -9.13 5.41
N LYS A 120 0.44 -8.12 4.86
CA LYS A 120 -0.20 -7.01 4.15
C LYS A 120 -0.83 -7.48 2.84
N LYS A 121 -0.13 -8.32 2.07
CA LYS A 121 -0.68 -8.92 0.85
C LYS A 121 -1.96 -9.69 1.15
N ASP A 122 -1.97 -10.50 2.21
CA ASP A 122 -3.13 -11.28 2.61
C ASP A 122 -4.29 -10.37 3.06
N ALA A 123 -4.01 -9.32 3.82
CA ALA A 123 -5.00 -8.33 4.23
C ALA A 123 -5.60 -7.58 3.03
N TYR A 124 -4.79 -7.20 2.05
CA TYR A 124 -5.27 -6.56 0.83
C TYR A 124 -6.12 -7.50 -0.04
N ALA A 125 -5.74 -8.77 -0.14
CA ALA A 125 -6.54 -9.78 -0.84
C ALA A 125 -7.89 -10.01 -0.16
N LYS A 126 -7.92 -10.13 1.19
CA LYS A 126 -9.17 -10.23 1.97
C LYS A 126 -10.06 -9.00 1.84
N ALA A 127 -9.47 -7.82 1.73
CA ALA A 127 -10.18 -6.58 1.47
C ALA A 127 -10.63 -6.42 0.01
N ALA A 128 -10.34 -7.40 -0.85
CA ALA A 128 -10.64 -7.41 -2.27
C ALA A 128 -10.06 -6.20 -3.04
N ILE A 129 -8.86 -5.74 -2.63
CA ILE A 129 -8.14 -4.69 -3.35
C ILE A 129 -7.77 -5.22 -4.74
N PRO A 130 -8.26 -4.61 -5.84
CA PRO A 130 -8.16 -5.18 -7.19
C PRO A 130 -6.73 -5.38 -7.68
N ILE A 131 -5.84 -4.42 -7.34
CA ILE A 131 -4.46 -4.39 -7.80
C ILE A 131 -3.55 -4.09 -6.62
N TYR A 132 -2.60 -5.00 -6.36
CA TYR A 132 -1.55 -4.81 -5.39
C TYR A 132 -0.17 -4.95 -6.07
N LEU A 133 0.61 -3.89 -6.04
CA LEU A 133 1.94 -3.82 -6.62
C LEU A 133 3.00 -3.72 -5.52
N VAL A 134 3.94 -4.65 -5.51
CA VAL A 134 5.14 -4.59 -4.67
C VAL A 134 6.32 -4.19 -5.52
N VAL A 135 6.98 -3.09 -5.19
CA VAL A 135 8.19 -2.61 -5.86
C VAL A 135 9.38 -2.88 -4.97
N ASP A 136 10.29 -3.73 -5.41
CA ASP A 136 11.48 -4.14 -4.65
C ASP A 136 12.77 -3.59 -5.28
N PRO A 137 13.30 -2.46 -4.76
CA PRO A 137 14.50 -1.84 -5.32
C PRO A 137 15.78 -2.64 -5.01
N TYR A 138 15.78 -3.53 -4.01
CA TYR A 138 16.95 -4.33 -3.63
C TYR A 138 17.26 -5.43 -4.64
N VAL A 139 16.22 -5.97 -5.28
CA VAL A 139 16.37 -6.97 -6.34
C VAL A 139 16.03 -6.43 -7.72
N GLY A 140 15.51 -5.18 -7.81
CA GLY A 140 15.15 -4.54 -9.06
C GLY A 140 13.96 -5.20 -9.75
N ARG A 141 12.92 -5.56 -8.98
CA ARG A 141 11.73 -6.26 -9.47
C ARG A 141 10.44 -5.65 -8.95
N CYS A 142 9.39 -5.83 -9.76
CA CYS A 142 8.02 -5.59 -9.35
C CYS A 142 7.25 -6.90 -9.31
N HIS A 143 6.36 -7.02 -8.31
CA HIS A 143 5.40 -8.12 -8.19
C HIS A 143 4.00 -7.54 -8.25
N LEU A 144 3.25 -7.92 -9.26
CA LEU A 144 1.87 -7.52 -9.46
C LEU A 144 0.93 -8.64 -9.05
N TYR A 145 0.06 -8.37 -8.10
CA TYR A 145 -0.99 -9.27 -7.64
C TYR A 145 -2.35 -8.72 -8.05
N THR A 146 -3.15 -9.55 -8.71
CA THR A 146 -4.49 -9.20 -9.18
C THR A 146 -5.47 -10.36 -8.97
N GLU A 147 -6.72 -10.16 -9.31
CA GLU A 147 -7.80 -11.15 -9.17
C GLU A 147 -7.96 -11.62 -7.71
N PRO A 148 -8.24 -10.69 -6.76
CA PRO A 148 -8.51 -11.09 -5.38
C PRO A 148 -9.81 -11.90 -5.34
N LYS A 149 -9.73 -13.12 -4.80
CA LYS A 149 -10.85 -14.03 -4.68
C LYS A 149 -10.66 -14.94 -3.48
N GLU A 150 -11.71 -15.09 -2.67
CA GLU A 150 -11.68 -15.92 -1.46
C GLU A 150 -10.53 -15.58 -0.50
N GLY A 151 -10.14 -14.28 -0.47
CA GLY A 151 -9.08 -13.78 0.43
C GLY A 151 -7.65 -14.00 -0.07
N GLU A 152 -7.48 -14.40 -1.32
CA GLU A 152 -6.18 -14.60 -1.96
C GLU A 152 -6.13 -13.94 -3.34
N TYR A 153 -4.92 -13.55 -3.79
CA TYR A 153 -4.70 -13.13 -5.17
C TYR A 153 -4.46 -14.35 -6.07
N HIS A 154 -5.26 -14.51 -7.10
CA HIS A 154 -5.19 -15.64 -8.03
C HIS A 154 -4.27 -15.40 -9.23
N SER A 155 -3.85 -14.16 -9.46
CA SER A 155 -2.86 -13.82 -10.48
C SER A 155 -1.63 -13.16 -9.84
N HIS A 156 -0.45 -13.58 -10.25
CA HIS A 156 0.83 -13.02 -9.83
C HIS A 156 1.77 -12.92 -11.02
N LEU A 157 2.21 -11.70 -11.32
CA LEU A 157 3.20 -11.40 -12.35
C LEU A 157 4.45 -10.80 -11.71
N THR A 158 5.62 -11.33 -12.05
CA THR A 158 6.91 -10.76 -11.65
C THR A 158 7.61 -10.22 -12.88
N VAL A 159 8.07 -8.96 -12.80
CA VAL A 159 8.82 -8.31 -13.87
C VAL A 159 10.07 -7.61 -13.34
N ASP A 160 11.14 -7.62 -14.10
CA ASP A 160 12.33 -6.83 -13.79
C ASP A 160 12.11 -5.35 -14.10
N PHE A 161 12.79 -4.45 -13.37
CA PHE A 161 12.80 -3.02 -13.70
C PHE A 161 13.24 -2.81 -15.14
N GLY A 162 12.58 -1.89 -15.83
CA GLY A 162 12.73 -1.67 -17.27
C GLY A 162 11.61 -2.31 -18.10
N THR A 163 10.81 -3.21 -17.50
CA THR A 163 9.63 -3.79 -18.14
C THR A 163 8.39 -2.96 -17.84
N GLU A 164 7.60 -2.65 -18.84
CA GLU A 164 6.29 -1.99 -18.65
C GLU A 164 5.28 -2.96 -18.02
N ILE A 165 4.44 -2.42 -17.13
CA ILE A 165 3.36 -3.16 -16.48
C ILE A 165 2.04 -2.58 -16.96
N ASP A 166 1.27 -3.36 -17.71
CA ASP A 166 -0.07 -3.00 -18.15
C ASP A 166 -1.11 -3.40 -17.09
N LEU A 167 -1.77 -2.41 -16.50
CA LEU A 167 -2.80 -2.60 -15.48
C LEU A 167 -4.22 -2.62 -16.05
N THR A 168 -4.38 -2.45 -17.37
CA THR A 168 -5.69 -2.35 -18.04
C THR A 168 -6.54 -3.60 -17.84
N ALA A 169 -5.93 -4.79 -17.92
CA ALA A 169 -6.63 -6.06 -17.70
C ALA A 169 -7.15 -6.21 -16.26
N ALA A 170 -6.56 -5.52 -15.30
CA ALA A 170 -6.98 -5.51 -13.90
C ALA A 170 -7.96 -4.35 -13.58
N GLY A 171 -8.38 -3.59 -14.58
CA GLY A 171 -9.39 -2.54 -14.44
C GLY A 171 -8.86 -1.12 -14.28
N LEU A 172 -7.55 -0.91 -14.35
CA LEU A 172 -6.94 0.41 -14.31
C LEU A 172 -6.24 0.73 -15.63
N GLU A 173 -6.76 1.69 -16.38
CA GLU A 173 -6.24 2.10 -17.70
C GLU A 173 -4.91 2.86 -17.58
N LEU A 174 -3.89 2.16 -17.10
CA LEU A 174 -2.54 2.67 -16.91
C LEU A 174 -1.52 1.62 -17.34
N THR A 175 -0.55 2.03 -18.15
CA THR A 175 0.70 1.28 -18.38
C THR A 175 1.80 1.95 -17.59
N LEU A 176 2.33 1.27 -16.58
CA LEU A 176 3.36 1.77 -15.70
C LEU A 176 4.74 1.50 -16.29
N LYS A 177 5.54 2.53 -16.46
CA LYS A 177 6.96 2.41 -16.82
C LYS A 177 7.82 2.25 -15.58
N THR A 178 8.74 1.31 -15.61
CA THR A 178 9.64 0.99 -14.49
C THR A 178 11.12 1.21 -14.80
N ASP A 179 11.44 1.74 -15.97
CA ASP A 179 12.81 1.97 -16.44
C ASP A 179 13.59 3.02 -15.63
N GLU A 180 12.86 3.97 -15.02
CA GLU A 180 13.47 4.98 -14.15
C GLU A 180 13.44 4.63 -12.67
N PHE A 181 13.02 3.44 -12.28
CA PHE A 181 13.01 3.04 -10.87
C PHE A 181 14.45 2.82 -10.39
N PRO A 182 14.88 3.54 -9.33
CA PRO A 182 16.22 3.36 -8.79
C PRO A 182 16.35 1.98 -8.12
N ARG A 183 17.57 1.46 -8.13
CA ARG A 183 17.99 0.26 -7.39
C ARG A 183 18.86 0.67 -6.20
N ASP A 184 18.79 -0.09 -5.11
CA ASP A 184 19.69 0.07 -3.96
C ASP A 184 20.94 -0.83 -4.12
#